data_84511dd92b7a284c882b36fbd1962c16
#
_entry.id   84511dd92b7a284c882b36fbd1962c16
#
_cell.length_a   1.000
_cell.length_b   1.000
_cell.length_c   1.000
_cell.angle_alpha   90.00
_cell.angle_beta   90.00
_cell.angle_gamma   90.00
#
_symmetry.space_group_name_H-M   'P 1'
#
loop_
_entity.id
_entity.type
_entity.pdbx_description
1 polymer ?
#
loop_
_entity_poly.entity_id
_entity_poly.type
_entity_poly.pdbx_seq_one_letter_code
_entity_poly.pdbx_strand_id
1 'polypeptide(L)'
;VSATINGKQQYSEMNTIALPILWTDVDTDKYVGSDEKKDFPLDSYGDEMAPSQNRIQKWTNTYLYNNTYVSSTPLCFYLEKGENEINIENVSSGGLALGKLMAQEAKTNVASYKDYAAQHQDAELVTAEDDQLEIDAVYYTQKNSTDAVYGTDTNTSLTRFNIDHEKLNTLQWNSAGNEIVYTFNVKKTGNYNIAFHYDNGKKEFQSFETIKIDGEVPFEEMYNYAFEPVSSGYENVTLADKDGNNYNFYLTEGKHTIAIKQENEPVMEAYRYALLLQQHLTDFQLEITKITGSDVDTERNWKMTKYIPEISDYLNAYETIIKHIRYLLQDYSPNGNSSAILAYLDEAQQFIKTMKKYPDEIALHTKDLTGAENSI
;
A
#
# COMPACT_ATOMS: atom_id res chain seq x y z
N VAL A 1 1.23 6.07 -18.93
CA VAL A 1 0.49 6.24 -20.20
C VAL A 1 -0.98 6.50 -19.90
N SER A 2 -1.69 7.08 -20.87
CA SER A 2 -3.17 7.08 -20.88
C SER A 2 -3.67 6.12 -21.95
N ALA A 3 -4.93 5.69 -21.83
CA ALA A 3 -5.56 4.83 -22.82
C ALA A 3 -6.98 5.25 -23.13
N THR A 4 -7.41 5.03 -24.37
CA THR A 4 -8.82 5.12 -24.78
C THR A 4 -9.21 3.87 -25.58
N ILE A 5 -10.47 3.47 -25.48
CA ILE A 5 -11.04 2.38 -26.26
C ILE A 5 -12.21 2.94 -27.07
N ASN A 6 -12.16 2.74 -28.37
CA ASN A 6 -13.15 3.27 -29.31
C ASN A 6 -13.35 4.80 -29.12
N GLY A 7 -12.22 5.53 -28.91
CA GLY A 7 -12.19 6.98 -28.71
C GLY A 7 -12.69 7.47 -27.34
N LYS A 8 -12.96 6.58 -26.39
CA LYS A 8 -13.49 6.93 -25.06
C LYS A 8 -12.65 6.34 -23.93
N GLN A 9 -12.56 7.09 -22.84
CA GLN A 9 -12.15 6.55 -21.54
C GLN A 9 -13.37 5.96 -20.85
N GLN A 10 -13.27 4.70 -20.41
CA GLN A 10 -14.37 4.01 -19.74
C GLN A 10 -14.49 4.39 -18.28
N TYR A 11 -13.37 4.81 -17.67
CA TYR A 11 -13.25 5.26 -16.28
C TYR A 11 -11.99 6.13 -16.10
N SER A 12 -11.91 6.87 -15.00
CA SER A 12 -10.89 7.89 -14.75
C SER A 12 -9.47 7.34 -14.66
N GLU A 13 -9.30 6.11 -14.19
CA GLU A 13 -8.02 5.44 -14.00
C GLU A 13 -7.28 5.19 -15.33
N MET A 14 -7.98 5.23 -16.45
CA MET A 14 -7.36 5.15 -17.78
C MET A 14 -6.52 6.37 -18.16
N ASN A 15 -6.65 7.48 -17.42
CA ASN A 15 -5.85 8.68 -17.65
C ASN A 15 -4.37 8.48 -17.30
N THR A 16 -4.10 7.64 -16.29
CA THR A 16 -2.75 7.47 -15.73
C THR A 16 -2.49 6.01 -15.38
N ILE A 17 -2.13 5.24 -16.40
CA ILE A 17 -1.77 3.83 -16.26
C ILE A 17 -0.27 3.71 -15.98
N ALA A 18 0.10 2.98 -14.93
CA ALA A 18 1.48 2.72 -14.58
C ALA A 18 2.10 1.65 -15.48
N LEU A 19 3.29 1.93 -15.97
CA LEU A 19 4.18 0.95 -16.59
C LEU A 19 5.45 0.88 -15.74
N PRO A 20 5.75 -0.24 -15.10
CA PRO A 20 6.83 -0.31 -14.13
C PRO A 20 8.19 -0.15 -14.79
N ILE A 21 9.09 0.57 -14.12
CA ILE A 21 10.51 0.58 -14.42
C ILE A 21 11.18 -0.37 -13.42
N LEU A 22 11.85 -1.38 -13.93
CA LEU A 22 12.48 -2.39 -13.08
C LEU A 22 13.92 -2.04 -12.78
N TRP A 23 14.28 -2.28 -11.53
CA TRP A 23 15.60 -2.01 -10.97
C TRP A 23 16.17 -3.27 -10.31
N THR A 24 17.49 -3.41 -10.35
CA THR A 24 18.23 -4.41 -9.61
C THR A 24 19.55 -3.82 -9.14
N ASP A 25 20.20 -4.47 -8.20
CA ASP A 25 21.55 -4.08 -7.82
C ASP A 25 22.57 -4.48 -8.86
N VAL A 26 23.73 -3.85 -8.82
CA VAL A 26 24.88 -4.29 -9.57
C VAL A 26 25.27 -5.69 -9.09
N ASP A 27 25.55 -6.57 -10.04
CA ASP A 27 25.98 -7.96 -9.79
C ASP A 27 24.96 -8.88 -9.08
N THR A 28 23.64 -8.56 -9.12
CA THR A 28 22.59 -9.40 -8.52
C THR A 28 22.66 -10.86 -9.00
N ASP A 29 22.99 -11.11 -10.26
CA ASP A 29 23.07 -12.48 -10.84
C ASP A 29 24.08 -13.38 -10.11
N LYS A 30 25.04 -12.81 -9.41
CA LYS A 30 26.02 -13.52 -8.59
C LYS A 30 25.42 -14.20 -7.38
N TYR A 31 24.40 -13.60 -6.81
CA TYR A 31 23.88 -13.96 -5.49
C TYR A 31 22.56 -14.74 -5.55
N VAL A 32 21.78 -14.54 -6.61
CA VAL A 32 20.48 -15.20 -6.75
C VAL A 32 20.64 -16.70 -6.92
N GLY A 33 20.19 -17.46 -5.90
CA GLY A 33 20.27 -18.93 -5.89
C GLY A 33 21.69 -19.49 -5.67
N SER A 34 22.60 -18.68 -5.14
CA SER A 34 23.94 -19.12 -4.73
C SER A 34 24.12 -18.97 -3.21
N ASP A 35 25.08 -19.72 -2.65
CA ASP A 35 25.48 -19.57 -1.25
C ASP A 35 26.45 -18.38 -1.03
N GLU A 36 26.76 -17.63 -2.09
CA GLU A 36 27.62 -16.44 -2.00
C GLU A 36 26.87 -15.30 -1.33
N LYS A 37 27.48 -14.74 -0.29
CA LYS A 37 26.96 -13.54 0.38
C LYS A 37 27.32 -12.29 -0.41
N LYS A 38 26.42 -11.32 -0.41
CA LYS A 38 26.60 -10.02 -1.05
C LYS A 38 27.69 -9.25 -0.28
N ASP A 39 28.70 -8.80 -1.02
CA ASP A 39 29.73 -7.90 -0.47
C ASP A 39 29.24 -6.46 -0.65
N PHE A 40 28.89 -5.80 0.43
CA PHE A 40 28.52 -4.39 0.43
C PHE A 40 29.78 -3.50 0.45
N PRO A 41 29.79 -2.39 -0.30
CA PRO A 41 30.82 -1.38 -0.13
C PRO A 41 30.76 -0.83 1.29
N LEU A 42 31.93 -0.56 1.89
CA LEU A 42 32.03 0.00 3.23
C LEU A 42 32.30 1.52 3.15
N ASP A 43 31.73 2.25 4.09
CA ASP A 43 32.08 3.65 4.30
C ASP A 43 33.39 3.80 5.09
N SER A 44 33.78 5.05 5.38
CA SER A 44 35.02 5.35 6.12
C SER A 44 35.00 4.90 7.58
N TYR A 45 33.85 4.54 8.10
CA TYR A 45 33.67 4.04 9.47
C TYR A 45 33.58 2.51 9.51
N GLY A 46 33.47 1.84 8.35
CA GLY A 46 33.34 0.40 8.22
C GLY A 46 31.90 -0.11 8.20
N ASP A 47 30.94 0.80 8.07
CA ASP A 47 29.52 0.47 7.93
C ASP A 47 29.18 0.12 6.47
N GLU A 48 28.27 -0.85 6.28
CA GLU A 48 27.84 -1.27 4.94
C GLU A 48 26.99 -0.20 4.27
N MET A 49 27.29 0.08 3.00
CA MET A 49 26.54 1.04 2.17
C MET A 49 25.70 0.31 1.14
N ALA A 50 24.55 0.87 0.83
CA ALA A 50 23.70 0.39 -0.24
C ALA A 50 24.45 0.36 -1.58
N PRO A 51 24.39 -0.74 -2.35
CA PRO A 51 25.04 -0.85 -3.65
C PRO A 51 24.37 0.07 -4.68
N SER A 52 25.11 0.34 -5.74
CA SER A 52 24.54 1.05 -6.89
C SER A 52 23.46 0.20 -7.56
N GLN A 53 22.41 0.87 -8.04
CA GLN A 53 21.29 0.23 -8.71
C GLN A 53 21.35 0.44 -10.21
N ASN A 54 21.01 -0.60 -10.94
CA ASN A 54 20.88 -0.59 -12.39
C ASN A 54 19.44 -0.73 -12.82
N ARG A 55 19.05 0.04 -13.83
CA ARG A 55 17.78 -0.20 -14.51
C ARG A 55 17.85 -1.47 -15.32
N ILE A 56 16.88 -2.34 -15.15
CA ILE A 56 16.76 -3.55 -15.96
C ILE A 56 16.24 -3.17 -17.34
N GLN A 57 17.05 -3.40 -18.39
CA GLN A 57 16.70 -3.11 -19.78
C GLN A 57 16.32 -4.42 -20.49
N LYS A 58 15.15 -4.96 -20.14
CA LYS A 58 14.58 -6.15 -20.80
C LYS A 58 13.11 -5.95 -21.10
N TRP A 59 12.60 -6.67 -22.09
CA TRP A 59 11.16 -6.76 -22.33
C TRP A 59 10.48 -7.44 -21.14
N THR A 60 9.46 -6.80 -20.62
CA THR A 60 8.69 -7.27 -19.47
C THR A 60 7.21 -7.30 -19.82
N ASN A 61 6.54 -8.40 -19.49
CA ASN A 61 5.10 -8.46 -19.53
C ASN A 61 4.56 -7.95 -18.19
N THR A 62 3.62 -7.04 -18.24
CA THR A 62 2.94 -6.52 -17.06
C THR A 62 1.47 -6.33 -17.34
N TYR A 63 0.65 -6.56 -16.33
CA TYR A 63 -0.72 -6.07 -16.34
C TYR A 63 -0.73 -4.55 -16.17
N LEU A 64 -1.83 -3.93 -16.61
CA LEU A 64 -2.00 -2.50 -16.49
C LEU A 64 -2.64 -2.17 -15.14
N TYR A 65 -2.02 -1.26 -14.41
CA TYR A 65 -2.53 -0.74 -13.13
C TYR A 65 -2.67 0.77 -13.21
N ASN A 66 -3.57 1.32 -12.41
CA ASN A 66 -3.59 2.77 -12.16
C ASN A 66 -2.30 3.20 -11.44
N ASN A 67 -1.79 4.38 -11.73
CA ASN A 67 -0.53 4.86 -11.14
C ASN A 67 -0.62 5.20 -9.65
N THR A 68 -1.82 5.34 -9.12
CA THR A 68 -2.05 5.56 -7.68
C THR A 68 -2.34 4.26 -6.92
N TYR A 69 -2.41 3.14 -7.64
CA TYR A 69 -2.66 1.81 -7.09
C TYR A 69 -3.87 1.75 -6.13
N VAL A 70 -4.97 2.37 -6.57
CA VAL A 70 -6.24 2.39 -5.83
C VAL A 70 -6.95 1.04 -5.81
N SER A 71 -6.49 0.09 -6.60
CA SER A 71 -6.93 -1.30 -6.62
C SER A 71 -5.73 -2.22 -6.72
N SER A 72 -5.77 -3.30 -5.96
CA SER A 72 -4.76 -4.38 -6.00
C SER A 72 -4.85 -5.21 -7.27
N THR A 73 -6.01 -5.19 -7.94
CA THR A 73 -6.26 -5.92 -9.17
C THR A 73 -5.90 -5.11 -10.42
N PRO A 74 -5.50 -5.79 -11.52
CA PRO A 74 -5.28 -5.12 -12.79
C PRO A 74 -6.52 -4.42 -13.34
N LEU A 75 -6.31 -3.37 -14.14
CA LEU A 75 -7.37 -2.68 -14.84
C LEU A 75 -8.05 -3.62 -15.86
N CYS A 76 -9.39 -3.64 -15.85
CA CYS A 76 -10.21 -4.40 -16.77
C CYS A 76 -10.87 -3.46 -17.77
N PHE A 77 -10.89 -3.82 -19.07
CA PHE A 77 -11.42 -3.00 -20.13
C PHE A 77 -12.58 -3.73 -20.83
N TYR A 78 -13.67 -3.03 -21.05
CA TYR A 78 -14.75 -3.57 -21.86
C TYR A 78 -14.39 -3.42 -23.34
N LEU A 79 -14.40 -4.53 -24.05
CA LEU A 79 -14.24 -4.59 -25.50
C LEU A 79 -15.56 -5.07 -26.13
N GLU A 80 -15.98 -4.39 -27.20
CA GLU A 80 -17.17 -4.80 -27.96
C GLU A 80 -16.84 -6.04 -28.81
N LYS A 81 -17.87 -6.78 -29.17
CA LYS A 81 -17.71 -7.87 -30.13
C LYS A 81 -17.34 -7.31 -31.50
N GLY A 82 -16.20 -7.71 -32.02
CA GLY A 82 -15.73 -7.28 -33.34
C GLY A 82 -14.47 -6.45 -33.25
N GLU A 83 -14.35 -5.44 -34.09
CA GLU A 83 -13.20 -4.56 -34.18
C GLU A 83 -13.25 -3.50 -33.06
N ASN A 84 -12.13 -3.32 -32.35
CA ASN A 84 -11.97 -2.29 -31.35
C ASN A 84 -10.68 -1.50 -31.63
N GLU A 85 -10.76 -0.19 -31.45
CA GLU A 85 -9.60 0.69 -31.52
C GLU A 85 -9.09 0.96 -30.10
N ILE A 86 -7.81 0.62 -29.83
CA ILE A 86 -7.14 0.89 -28.56
C ILE A 86 -6.06 1.94 -28.84
N ASN A 87 -6.24 3.13 -28.30
CA ASN A 87 -5.24 4.19 -28.38
C ASN A 87 -4.49 4.29 -27.05
N ILE A 88 -3.15 4.28 -27.10
CA ILE A 88 -2.25 4.41 -25.94
C ILE A 88 -1.38 5.63 -26.19
N GLU A 89 -1.45 6.59 -25.28
CA GLU A 89 -0.67 7.82 -25.33
C GLU A 89 0.38 7.84 -24.22
N ASN A 90 1.62 8.17 -24.57
CA ASN A 90 2.66 8.39 -23.59
C ASN A 90 2.53 9.80 -23.00
N VAL A 91 2.00 9.89 -21.78
CA VAL A 91 1.80 11.14 -21.03
C VAL A 91 2.98 11.50 -20.12
N SER A 92 4.04 10.69 -20.14
CA SER A 92 5.27 10.94 -19.38
C SER A 92 6.35 11.61 -20.26
N SER A 93 7.34 12.23 -19.62
CA SER A 93 8.50 12.81 -20.31
C SER A 93 9.53 11.76 -20.78
N GLY A 94 9.36 10.49 -20.35
CA GLY A 94 10.27 9.40 -20.69
C GLY A 94 9.93 8.72 -22.01
N GLY A 95 10.92 8.12 -22.67
CA GLY A 95 10.71 7.27 -23.83
C GLY A 95 10.01 5.97 -23.46
N LEU A 96 9.10 5.51 -24.32
CA LEU A 96 8.38 4.25 -24.16
C LEU A 96 8.57 3.39 -25.41
N ALA A 97 8.87 2.11 -25.24
CA ALA A 97 8.82 1.11 -26.29
C ALA A 97 7.78 0.05 -25.91
N LEU A 98 6.81 -0.15 -26.77
CA LEU A 98 5.77 -1.19 -26.62
C LEU A 98 6.07 -2.36 -27.56
N GLY A 99 5.98 -3.57 -27.03
CA GLY A 99 6.07 -4.83 -27.78
C GLY A 99 4.69 -5.33 -28.19
N LYS A 100 4.25 -6.40 -27.58
CA LYS A 100 2.93 -6.99 -27.80
C LYS A 100 1.92 -6.41 -26.82
N LEU A 101 0.75 -6.05 -27.33
CA LEU A 101 -0.45 -5.87 -26.53
C LEU A 101 -1.23 -7.18 -26.54
N MET A 102 -1.57 -7.69 -25.37
CA MET A 102 -2.39 -8.89 -25.21
C MET A 102 -3.66 -8.51 -24.48
N ALA A 103 -4.80 -8.90 -25.04
CA ALA A 103 -6.08 -8.86 -24.36
C ALA A 103 -6.51 -10.29 -24.03
N GLN A 104 -6.85 -10.53 -22.79
CA GLN A 104 -7.33 -11.83 -22.31
C GLN A 104 -8.58 -11.62 -21.45
N GLU A 105 -9.33 -12.67 -21.22
CA GLU A 105 -10.43 -12.63 -20.28
C GLU A 105 -9.93 -12.18 -18.89
N ALA A 106 -10.66 -11.25 -18.27
CA ALA A 106 -10.31 -10.80 -16.95
C ALA A 106 -10.37 -11.97 -15.96
N LYS A 107 -9.28 -12.24 -15.26
CA LYS A 107 -9.24 -13.17 -14.13
C LYS A 107 -9.91 -12.48 -12.94
N THR A 108 -11.25 -12.48 -12.91
CA THR A 108 -12.02 -11.82 -11.85
C THR A 108 -12.16 -12.67 -10.59
N ASN A 109 -11.89 -13.97 -10.70
CA ASN A 109 -12.03 -14.92 -9.61
C ASN A 109 -10.74 -15.71 -9.44
N VAL A 110 -9.90 -15.28 -8.51
CA VAL A 110 -8.86 -16.13 -7.94
C VAL A 110 -9.54 -17.10 -6.98
N ALA A 111 -9.13 -18.36 -6.96
CA ALA A 111 -9.71 -19.36 -6.06
C ALA A 111 -9.52 -18.94 -4.60
N SER A 112 -10.49 -19.26 -3.75
CA SER A 112 -10.30 -19.14 -2.31
C SER A 112 -9.21 -20.10 -1.82
N TYR A 113 -8.58 -19.81 -0.68
CA TYR A 113 -7.62 -20.76 -0.09
C TYR A 113 -8.20 -22.15 0.11
N LYS A 114 -9.45 -22.22 0.51
CA LYS A 114 -10.17 -23.52 0.66
C LYS A 114 -10.15 -24.34 -0.62
N ASP A 115 -10.45 -23.71 -1.75
CA ASP A 115 -10.49 -24.40 -3.05
C ASP A 115 -9.07 -24.71 -3.54
N TYR A 116 -8.11 -23.81 -3.31
CA TYR A 116 -6.69 -24.02 -3.59
C TYR A 116 -6.13 -25.19 -2.77
N ALA A 117 -6.36 -25.23 -1.47
CA ALA A 117 -5.90 -26.30 -0.58
C ALA A 117 -6.53 -27.65 -0.94
N ALA A 118 -7.79 -27.67 -1.36
CA ALA A 118 -8.45 -28.90 -1.81
C ALA A 118 -7.83 -29.48 -3.08
N GLN A 119 -7.29 -28.65 -3.97
CA GLN A 119 -6.57 -29.10 -5.17
C GLN A 119 -5.21 -29.72 -4.85
N HIS A 120 -4.61 -29.36 -3.71
CA HIS A 120 -3.26 -29.76 -3.29
C HIS A 120 -3.26 -30.61 -2.01
N GLN A 121 -4.42 -31.15 -1.62
CA GLN A 121 -4.58 -31.89 -0.36
C GLN A 121 -3.73 -33.15 -0.26
N ASP A 122 -3.38 -33.76 -1.41
CA ASP A 122 -2.56 -34.97 -1.47
C ASP A 122 -1.04 -34.69 -1.44
N ALA A 123 -0.64 -33.40 -1.54
CA ALA A 123 0.74 -33.00 -1.46
C ALA A 123 1.21 -32.95 0.00
N GLU A 124 2.34 -33.57 0.27
CA GLU A 124 2.94 -33.60 1.61
C GLU A 124 3.38 -32.16 2.04
N LEU A 125 3.23 -31.89 3.33
CA LEU A 125 3.86 -30.71 3.92
C LEU A 125 5.38 -30.94 4.02
N VAL A 126 6.14 -30.08 3.37
CA VAL A 126 7.61 -30.13 3.41
C VAL A 126 8.09 -29.58 4.75
N THR A 127 8.85 -30.39 5.47
CA THR A 127 9.41 -30.00 6.76
C THR A 127 10.73 -29.24 6.62
N ALA A 128 11.14 -28.53 7.64
CA ALA A 128 12.42 -27.83 7.65
C ALA A 128 13.63 -28.77 7.50
N GLU A 129 13.47 -30.06 7.87
CA GLU A 129 14.52 -31.08 7.68
C GLU A 129 14.65 -31.51 6.20
N ASP A 130 13.52 -31.43 5.45
CA ASP A 130 13.51 -31.80 4.03
C ASP A 130 14.03 -30.67 3.14
N ASP A 131 13.53 -29.47 3.35
CA ASP A 131 13.92 -28.26 2.60
C ASP A 131 13.54 -27.00 3.39
N GLN A 132 14.53 -26.27 3.84
CA GLN A 132 14.37 -24.95 4.48
C GLN A 132 15.14 -23.93 3.67
N LEU A 133 14.42 -22.86 3.29
CA LEU A 133 14.99 -21.73 2.56
C LEU A 133 14.89 -20.49 3.44
N GLU A 134 15.99 -19.80 3.58
CA GLU A 134 16.08 -18.49 4.21
C GLU A 134 16.64 -17.49 3.20
N ILE A 135 15.94 -16.38 3.00
CA ILE A 135 16.31 -15.36 2.03
C ILE A 135 16.35 -14.02 2.76
N ASP A 136 17.54 -13.46 2.92
CA ASP A 136 17.67 -12.10 3.43
C ASP A 136 17.03 -11.12 2.45
N ALA A 137 16.29 -10.13 2.98
CA ALA A 137 15.55 -9.15 2.17
C ALA A 137 16.43 -8.37 1.18
N VAL A 138 17.71 -8.26 1.45
CA VAL A 138 18.70 -7.59 0.59
C VAL A 138 19.02 -8.36 -0.70
N TYR A 139 18.66 -9.65 -0.81
CA TYR A 139 18.92 -10.50 -2.00
C TYR A 139 17.76 -10.52 -2.98
N TYR A 140 17.07 -9.40 -3.16
CA TYR A 140 16.02 -9.31 -4.14
C TYR A 140 16.55 -9.42 -5.58
N THR A 141 15.72 -9.96 -6.46
CA THR A 141 16.04 -10.11 -7.90
C THR A 141 15.74 -8.83 -8.66
N GLN A 142 14.61 -8.22 -8.38
CA GLN A 142 14.18 -6.97 -8.98
C GLN A 142 13.17 -6.24 -8.11
N LYS A 143 13.06 -4.94 -8.32
CA LYS A 143 12.02 -4.08 -7.76
C LYS A 143 11.53 -3.10 -8.80
N ASN A 144 10.31 -2.60 -8.64
CA ASN A 144 9.70 -1.67 -9.58
C ASN A 144 9.83 -0.20 -9.19
N SER A 145 10.52 0.09 -8.08
CA SER A 145 10.73 1.46 -7.58
C SER A 145 12.12 1.59 -6.96
N THR A 146 12.66 2.80 -6.99
CA THR A 146 13.87 3.17 -6.23
C THR A 146 13.58 3.52 -4.78
N ASP A 147 12.31 3.63 -4.38
CA ASP A 147 11.89 4.05 -3.03
C ASP A 147 12.16 2.96 -1.98
N ALA A 148 12.29 1.70 -2.41
CA ALA A 148 12.72 0.64 -1.51
C ALA A 148 14.20 0.81 -1.19
N VAL A 149 14.51 1.05 0.09
CA VAL A 149 15.86 1.36 0.59
C VAL A 149 16.35 0.27 1.54
N TYR A 150 17.65 0.10 1.56
CA TYR A 150 18.31 -0.81 2.50
C TYR A 150 18.19 -0.32 3.94
N GLY A 151 18.13 -1.26 4.87
CA GLY A 151 18.12 -1.02 6.30
C GLY A 151 18.77 -2.14 7.08
N THR A 152 18.70 -2.05 8.40
CA THR A 152 19.20 -3.06 9.33
C THR A 152 18.15 -3.36 10.39
N ASP A 153 18.07 -4.62 10.82
CA ASP A 153 17.29 -5.05 11.99
C ASP A 153 18.08 -5.03 13.28
N THR A 154 19.39 -4.75 13.20
CA THR A 154 20.27 -4.72 14.37
C THR A 154 20.36 -3.33 14.97
N ASN A 155 20.09 -3.22 16.27
CA ASN A 155 20.40 -2.02 17.04
C ASN A 155 21.92 -1.99 17.29
N THR A 156 22.65 -1.25 16.46
CA THR A 156 24.06 -0.97 16.71
C THR A 156 24.17 0.01 17.86
N SER A 157 24.66 -0.45 19.01
CA SER A 157 25.01 0.45 20.11
C SER A 157 26.47 0.85 20.00
N LEU A 158 26.71 2.11 19.63
CA LEU A 158 28.04 2.71 19.77
C LEU A 158 28.38 2.81 21.24
N THR A 159 29.10 1.83 21.75
CA THR A 159 29.74 1.95 23.07
C THR A 159 31.17 2.45 22.92
N ARG A 160 31.68 3.15 23.91
CA ARG A 160 33.07 3.69 23.94
C ARG A 160 34.14 2.65 23.64
N PHE A 161 33.82 1.36 23.76
CA PHE A 161 34.77 0.24 23.69
C PHE A 161 34.40 -0.81 22.63
N ASN A 162 33.23 -0.73 22.02
CA ASN A 162 32.80 -1.67 21.00
C ASN A 162 32.07 -0.87 19.91
N ILE A 163 32.62 -0.87 18.69
CA ILE A 163 32.02 -0.27 17.53
C ILE A 163 31.44 -1.44 16.73
N ASP A 164 30.14 -1.66 16.88
CA ASP A 164 29.43 -2.58 16.01
C ASP A 164 29.13 -1.86 14.70
N HIS A 165 29.64 -2.40 13.62
CA HIS A 165 29.39 -1.86 12.28
C HIS A 165 27.98 -2.22 11.82
N GLU A 166 27.30 -1.28 11.17
CA GLU A 166 26.01 -1.51 10.56
C GLU A 166 26.12 -2.53 9.41
N LYS A 167 25.25 -3.54 9.45
CA LYS A 167 25.09 -4.53 8.39
C LYS A 167 23.71 -4.40 7.77
N LEU A 168 23.66 -4.37 6.44
CA LEU A 168 22.44 -4.24 5.68
C LEU A 168 21.81 -5.62 5.47
N ASN A 169 20.67 -5.87 6.10
CA ASN A 169 19.96 -7.15 6.00
C ASN A 169 18.44 -6.98 5.77
N THR A 170 17.93 -5.76 5.81
CA THR A 170 16.51 -5.48 5.56
C THR A 170 16.31 -4.58 4.35
N LEU A 171 15.11 -4.61 3.80
CA LEU A 171 14.66 -3.72 2.74
C LEU A 171 13.36 -3.05 3.21
N GLN A 172 13.30 -1.73 3.11
CA GLN A 172 12.19 -0.92 3.59
C GLN A 172 11.52 -0.20 2.43
N TRP A 173 10.19 -0.23 2.38
CA TRP A 173 9.37 0.53 1.41
C TRP A 173 8.06 0.96 2.06
N ASN A 174 7.43 2.02 1.53
CA ASN A 174 6.21 2.58 2.13
C ASN A 174 5.23 3.19 1.11
N SER A 175 5.43 2.92 -0.17
CA SER A 175 4.57 3.47 -1.21
C SER A 175 3.74 2.38 -1.87
N ALA A 176 2.43 2.59 -1.97
CA ALA A 176 1.53 1.67 -2.67
C ALA A 176 2.02 1.39 -4.09
N GLY A 177 1.94 0.13 -4.50
CA GLY A 177 2.41 -0.33 -5.78
C GLY A 177 3.89 -0.71 -5.84
N ASN A 178 4.68 -0.41 -4.80
CA ASN A 178 6.06 -0.92 -4.72
C ASN A 178 6.03 -2.44 -4.64
N GLU A 179 6.71 -3.09 -5.56
CA GLU A 179 6.79 -4.54 -5.68
C GLU A 179 8.25 -4.98 -5.67
N ILE A 180 8.56 -5.92 -4.79
CA ILE A 180 9.88 -6.52 -4.64
C ILE A 180 9.76 -7.99 -5.00
N VAL A 181 10.67 -8.50 -5.82
CA VAL A 181 10.66 -9.90 -6.29
C VAL A 181 11.93 -10.59 -5.84
N TYR A 182 11.77 -11.76 -5.26
CA TYR A 182 12.84 -12.68 -4.87
C TYR A 182 12.77 -13.93 -5.72
N THR A 183 13.93 -14.47 -6.11
CA THR A 183 14.04 -15.75 -6.80
C THR A 183 14.69 -16.78 -5.88
N PHE A 184 14.12 -17.96 -5.82
CA PHE A 184 14.60 -19.05 -4.98
C PHE A 184 14.47 -20.40 -5.67
N ASN A 185 15.16 -21.43 -5.13
CA ASN A 185 15.11 -22.79 -5.64
C ASN A 185 14.49 -23.71 -4.58
N VAL A 186 13.50 -24.47 -4.98
CA VAL A 186 12.82 -25.49 -4.21
C VAL A 186 13.45 -26.86 -4.51
N LYS A 187 13.82 -27.64 -3.50
CA LYS A 187 14.46 -28.93 -3.65
C LYS A 187 13.47 -30.10 -3.67
N LYS A 188 12.29 -29.93 -3.10
CA LYS A 188 11.27 -30.97 -2.99
C LYS A 188 9.89 -30.42 -3.35
N THR A 189 9.19 -31.09 -4.24
CA THR A 189 7.79 -30.73 -4.53
C THR A 189 6.90 -31.02 -3.33
N GLY A 190 6.06 -30.06 -2.93
CA GLY A 190 5.11 -30.21 -1.83
C GLY A 190 4.49 -28.91 -1.37
N ASN A 191 3.84 -28.95 -0.22
CA ASN A 191 3.27 -27.79 0.44
C ASN A 191 4.30 -27.14 1.36
N TYR A 192 4.45 -25.81 1.28
CA TYR A 192 5.37 -25.00 2.07
C TYR A 192 4.61 -23.99 2.88
N ASN A 193 5.05 -23.68 4.09
CA ASN A 193 4.65 -22.48 4.80
C ASN A 193 5.64 -21.34 4.50
N ILE A 194 5.13 -20.13 4.36
CA ILE A 194 5.93 -18.93 4.12
C ILE A 194 5.85 -18.06 5.36
N ALA A 195 7.01 -17.63 5.85
CA ALA A 195 7.13 -16.74 7.00
C ALA A 195 7.94 -15.49 6.63
N PHE A 196 7.64 -14.39 7.29
CA PHE A 196 8.34 -13.13 7.16
C PHE A 196 8.91 -12.68 8.49
N HIS A 197 10.13 -12.14 8.46
CA HIS A 197 10.71 -11.35 9.53
C HIS A 197 10.52 -9.89 9.18
N TYR A 198 9.60 -9.19 9.87
CA TYR A 198 9.19 -7.86 9.46
C TYR A 198 8.94 -6.90 10.63
N ASP A 199 9.05 -5.62 10.32
CA ASP A 199 8.53 -4.50 11.09
C ASP A 199 7.72 -3.60 10.15
N ASN A 200 6.45 -3.36 10.43
CA ASN A 200 5.65 -2.47 9.60
C ASN A 200 5.79 -0.98 9.98
N GLY A 201 6.63 -0.63 10.93
CA GLY A 201 6.95 0.74 11.35
C GLY A 201 5.76 1.56 11.88
N LYS A 202 4.53 1.02 11.80
CA LYS A 202 3.29 1.68 12.22
C LYS A 202 2.62 0.86 13.30
N LYS A 203 3.01 1.08 14.52
CA LYS A 203 2.52 0.34 15.71
C LYS A 203 1.00 0.35 15.93
N GLU A 204 0.25 1.07 15.13
CA GLU A 204 -1.16 1.35 15.35
C GLU A 204 -2.06 0.86 14.22
N PHE A 205 -1.49 0.46 13.08
CA PHE A 205 -2.28 0.12 11.89
C PHE A 205 -1.64 -1.02 11.10
N GLN A 206 -2.47 -1.91 10.55
CA GLN A 206 -2.05 -2.96 9.65
C GLN A 206 -1.42 -2.38 8.37
N SER A 207 -0.45 -3.08 7.81
CA SER A 207 0.01 -2.88 6.42
C SER A 207 -0.54 -3.98 5.53
N PHE A 208 -0.76 -3.65 4.27
CA PHE A 208 -1.40 -4.56 3.32
C PHE A 208 -0.46 -4.85 2.17
N GLU A 209 -0.29 -6.15 1.90
CA GLU A 209 0.61 -6.62 0.86
C GLU A 209 -0.09 -7.66 -0.02
N THR A 210 0.06 -7.56 -1.34
CA THR A 210 -0.30 -8.65 -2.25
C THR A 210 0.90 -9.56 -2.45
N ILE A 211 0.71 -10.86 -2.20
CA ILE A 211 1.77 -11.87 -2.31
C ILE A 211 1.51 -12.70 -3.57
N LYS A 212 2.53 -12.77 -4.43
CA LYS A 212 2.48 -13.55 -5.68
C LYS A 212 3.53 -14.62 -5.68
N ILE A 213 3.19 -15.79 -6.20
CA ILE A 213 4.12 -16.88 -6.51
C ILE A 213 4.17 -17.01 -8.04
N ASP A 214 5.35 -17.00 -8.61
CA ASP A 214 5.59 -17.09 -10.05
C ASP A 214 4.79 -16.08 -10.88
N GLY A 215 4.59 -14.89 -10.30
CA GLY A 215 3.90 -13.76 -10.92
C GLY A 215 2.38 -13.77 -10.81
N GLU A 216 1.79 -14.80 -10.19
CA GLU A 216 0.34 -14.93 -9.99
C GLU A 216 -0.02 -14.94 -8.50
N VAL A 217 -1.18 -14.42 -8.13
CA VAL A 217 -1.71 -14.54 -6.78
C VAL A 217 -2.25 -15.97 -6.60
N PRO A 218 -1.73 -16.76 -5.66
CA PRO A 218 -2.06 -18.18 -5.57
C PRO A 218 -3.51 -18.45 -5.14
N PHE A 219 -4.05 -17.63 -4.25
CA PHE A 219 -5.43 -17.69 -3.78
C PHE A 219 -5.87 -16.32 -3.27
N GLU A 220 -7.19 -16.12 -3.16
CA GLU A 220 -7.82 -14.80 -2.92
C GLU A 220 -7.26 -14.08 -1.68
N GLU A 221 -6.98 -14.82 -0.60
CA GLU A 221 -6.52 -14.26 0.67
C GLU A 221 -5.08 -13.68 0.59
N MET A 222 -4.38 -13.89 -0.52
CA MET A 222 -3.07 -13.27 -0.78
C MET A 222 -3.18 -11.90 -1.47
N TYR A 223 -4.37 -11.46 -1.85
CA TYR A 223 -4.63 -10.06 -2.13
C TYR A 223 -4.81 -9.28 -0.83
N ASN A 224 -4.11 -8.16 -0.69
CA ASN A 224 -4.23 -7.29 0.47
C ASN A 224 -4.07 -8.04 1.81
N TYR A 225 -3.14 -9.01 1.87
CA TYR A 225 -2.85 -9.71 3.12
C TYR A 225 -2.43 -8.70 4.18
N ALA A 226 -3.10 -8.73 5.34
CA ALA A 226 -2.88 -7.77 6.40
C ALA A 226 -1.76 -8.24 7.34
N PHE A 227 -0.68 -7.46 7.41
CA PHE A 227 0.37 -7.64 8.41
C PHE A 227 0.03 -6.83 9.65
N GLU A 228 -0.04 -7.50 10.81
CA GLU A 228 -0.34 -6.87 12.08
C GLU A 228 0.77 -5.88 12.50
N PRO A 229 0.42 -4.81 13.23
CA PRO A 229 1.40 -3.89 13.76
C PRO A 229 2.34 -4.57 14.76
N VAL A 230 3.63 -4.39 14.56
CA VAL A 230 4.67 -4.89 15.46
C VAL A 230 4.86 -3.93 16.64
N SER A 231 4.90 -4.47 17.84
CA SER A 231 4.98 -3.66 19.07
C SER A 231 6.36 -3.01 19.28
N SER A 232 7.43 -3.70 18.90
CA SER A 232 8.80 -3.18 18.97
C SER A 232 9.77 -4.03 18.13
N GLY A 233 10.46 -3.39 17.19
CA GLY A 233 11.44 -4.05 16.32
C GLY A 233 10.78 -5.04 15.36
N TYR A 234 11.49 -6.07 14.97
CA TYR A 234 11.06 -7.06 13.99
C TYR A 234 10.42 -8.29 14.66
N GLU A 235 9.42 -8.87 14.03
CA GLU A 235 8.77 -10.11 14.46
C GLU A 235 8.73 -11.14 13.33
N ASN A 236 8.72 -12.44 13.72
CA ASN A 236 8.57 -13.55 12.78
C ASN A 236 7.11 -13.96 12.71
N VAL A 237 6.53 -13.89 11.53
CA VAL A 237 5.13 -14.26 11.31
C VAL A 237 5.01 -15.20 10.11
N THR A 238 4.38 -16.36 10.34
CA THR A 238 3.97 -17.26 9.26
C THR A 238 2.63 -16.80 8.70
N LEU A 239 2.50 -16.78 7.38
CA LEU A 239 1.23 -16.44 6.74
C LEU A 239 0.13 -17.41 7.18
N ALA A 240 -0.93 -16.88 7.76
CA ALA A 240 -2.01 -17.65 8.37
C ALA A 240 -3.37 -16.96 8.17
N ASP A 241 -4.44 -17.73 8.37
CA ASP A 241 -5.79 -17.18 8.42
C ASP A 241 -6.05 -16.44 9.76
N LYS A 242 -7.26 -15.89 9.90
CA LYS A 242 -7.68 -15.16 11.10
C LYS A 242 -7.75 -16.03 12.37
N ASP A 243 -7.84 -17.35 12.20
CA ASP A 243 -7.87 -18.32 13.29
C ASP A 243 -6.49 -18.86 13.64
N GLY A 244 -5.43 -18.39 12.94
CA GLY A 244 -4.05 -18.77 13.14
C GLY A 244 -3.63 -20.07 12.44
N ASN A 245 -4.44 -20.58 11.49
CA ASN A 245 -4.05 -21.73 10.68
C ASN A 245 -3.15 -21.29 9.55
N ASN A 246 -1.96 -21.88 9.44
CA ASN A 246 -1.00 -21.51 8.41
C ASN A 246 -1.52 -21.81 7.01
N TYR A 247 -1.25 -20.90 6.09
CA TYR A 247 -1.46 -21.15 4.67
C TYR A 247 -0.35 -22.05 4.12
N ASN A 248 -0.76 -22.99 3.28
CA ASN A 248 0.14 -23.89 2.55
C ASN A 248 0.24 -23.44 1.11
N PHE A 249 1.47 -23.32 0.61
CA PHE A 249 1.76 -22.94 -0.75
C PHE A 249 2.34 -24.17 -1.48
N TYR A 250 1.67 -24.65 -2.50
CA TYR A 250 2.18 -25.76 -3.29
C TYR A 250 3.26 -25.28 -4.24
N LEU A 251 4.47 -25.81 -4.06
CA LEU A 251 5.63 -25.49 -4.89
C LEU A 251 6.18 -26.80 -5.48
N THR A 252 6.57 -26.73 -6.76
CA THR A 252 7.26 -27.84 -7.43
C THR A 252 8.77 -27.75 -7.20
N GLU A 253 9.48 -28.83 -7.36
CA GLU A 253 10.95 -28.78 -7.42
C GLU A 253 11.40 -27.86 -8.55
N GLY A 254 12.32 -26.93 -8.28
CA GLY A 254 12.88 -26.02 -9.26
C GLY A 254 12.89 -24.57 -8.82
N LYS A 255 13.03 -23.70 -9.81
CA LYS A 255 13.16 -22.26 -9.62
C LYS A 255 11.78 -21.60 -9.54
N HIS A 256 11.57 -20.82 -8.48
CA HIS A 256 10.35 -20.04 -8.22
C HIS A 256 10.65 -18.58 -7.96
N THR A 257 9.63 -17.76 -8.00
CA THR A 257 9.67 -16.36 -7.56
C THR A 257 8.59 -16.09 -6.54
N ILE A 258 8.91 -15.27 -5.54
CA ILE A 258 7.92 -14.62 -4.67
C ILE A 258 8.00 -13.12 -4.88
N ALA A 259 6.85 -12.48 -5.06
CA ALA A 259 6.74 -11.04 -5.13
C ALA A 259 5.87 -10.53 -3.99
N ILE A 260 6.30 -9.43 -3.38
CA ILE A 260 5.59 -8.74 -2.31
C ILE A 260 5.32 -7.33 -2.82
N LYS A 261 4.03 -6.97 -2.93
CA LYS A 261 3.60 -5.68 -3.46
C LYS A 261 2.77 -4.94 -2.42
N GLN A 262 3.19 -3.75 -2.06
CA GLN A 262 2.44 -2.92 -1.11
C GLN A 262 1.14 -2.40 -1.70
N GLU A 263 0.07 -2.49 -0.91
CA GLU A 263 -1.28 -2.11 -1.29
C GLU A 263 -1.88 -1.08 -0.33
N ASN A 264 -2.77 -0.24 -0.86
CA ASN A 264 -3.56 0.69 -0.07
C ASN A 264 -5.06 0.49 -0.29
N GLU A 265 -5.47 -0.44 -1.14
CA GLU A 265 -6.88 -0.65 -1.52
C GLU A 265 -7.81 -0.73 -0.31
N PRO A 266 -7.50 -1.47 0.79
CA PRO A 266 -8.41 -1.58 1.93
C PRO A 266 -8.76 -0.26 2.61
N VAL A 267 -7.88 0.73 2.55
CA VAL A 267 -8.08 2.05 3.19
C VAL A 267 -8.47 3.16 2.20
N MET A 268 -8.49 2.86 0.90
CA MET A 268 -8.72 3.89 -0.14
C MET A 268 -10.11 4.52 -0.08
N GLU A 269 -11.13 3.78 0.32
CA GLU A 269 -12.47 4.34 0.48
C GLU A 269 -12.49 5.38 1.61
N ALA A 270 -11.93 5.07 2.76
CA ALA A 270 -11.80 5.99 3.88
C ALA A 270 -11.01 7.24 3.49
N TYR A 271 -9.89 7.05 2.80
CA TYR A 271 -9.05 8.14 2.29
C TYR A 271 -9.81 9.09 1.34
N ARG A 272 -10.62 8.53 0.42
CA ARG A 272 -11.45 9.35 -0.49
C ARG A 272 -12.49 10.18 0.25
N TYR A 273 -13.14 9.61 1.26
CA TYR A 273 -14.06 10.36 2.10
C TYR A 273 -13.35 11.44 2.93
N ALA A 274 -12.14 11.16 3.43
CA ALA A 274 -11.35 12.15 4.16
C ALA A 274 -10.97 13.33 3.26
N LEU A 275 -10.45 13.09 2.06
CA LEU A 275 -10.13 14.15 1.10
C LEU A 275 -11.35 14.99 0.71
N LEU A 276 -12.49 14.34 0.45
CA LEU A 276 -13.73 15.03 0.11
C LEU A 276 -14.19 15.94 1.27
N LEU A 277 -14.14 15.42 2.49
CA LEU A 277 -14.52 16.16 3.68
C LEU A 277 -13.58 17.35 3.93
N GLN A 278 -12.27 17.15 3.80
CA GLN A 278 -11.28 18.21 3.95
C GLN A 278 -11.51 19.34 2.94
N GLN A 279 -11.76 19.00 1.67
CA GLN A 279 -12.09 20.00 0.65
C GLN A 279 -13.36 20.79 1.00
N HIS A 280 -14.41 20.10 1.44
CA HIS A 280 -15.66 20.76 1.82
C HIS A 280 -15.50 21.66 3.06
N LEU A 281 -14.69 21.26 4.04
CA LEU A 281 -14.40 22.09 5.20
C LEU A 281 -13.67 23.38 4.81
N THR A 282 -12.68 23.27 3.92
CA THR A 282 -11.96 24.41 3.34
C THR A 282 -12.91 25.37 2.61
N ASP A 283 -13.75 24.83 1.72
CA ASP A 283 -14.72 25.62 0.95
C ASP A 283 -15.75 26.32 1.86
N PHE A 284 -16.23 25.63 2.89
CA PHE A 284 -17.14 26.18 3.86
C PHE A 284 -16.50 27.29 4.69
N GLN A 285 -15.24 27.13 5.10
CA GLN A 285 -14.48 28.18 5.77
C GLN A 285 -14.32 29.43 4.89
N LEU A 286 -14.05 29.24 3.59
CA LEU A 286 -13.98 30.33 2.62
C LEU A 286 -15.33 31.04 2.48
N GLU A 287 -16.45 30.31 2.48
CA GLU A 287 -17.79 30.88 2.41
C GLU A 287 -18.10 31.76 3.64
N ILE A 288 -17.77 31.28 4.83
CA ILE A 288 -17.88 32.06 6.07
C ILE A 288 -17.00 33.32 5.97
N THR A 289 -15.77 33.19 5.55
CA THR A 289 -14.82 34.32 5.45
C THR A 289 -15.27 35.38 4.44
N LYS A 290 -15.92 34.99 3.33
CA LYS A 290 -16.52 35.96 2.39
C LYS A 290 -17.59 36.82 3.01
N ILE A 291 -18.30 36.33 4.02
CA ILE A 291 -19.36 37.04 4.73
C ILE A 291 -18.78 37.90 5.86
N THR A 292 -17.81 37.38 6.58
CA THR A 292 -17.30 37.97 7.83
C THR A 292 -16.06 38.84 7.64
N GLY A 293 -15.32 38.63 6.54
CA GLY A 293 -13.95 39.12 6.38
C GLY A 293 -12.96 38.27 7.19
N SER A 294 -11.67 38.65 7.09
CA SER A 294 -10.57 37.95 7.78
C SER A 294 -10.55 38.17 9.30
N ASP A 295 -11.05 39.35 9.74
CA ASP A 295 -11.14 39.71 11.16
C ASP A 295 -12.61 39.66 11.58
N VAL A 296 -12.97 38.56 12.23
CA VAL A 296 -14.35 38.31 12.65
C VAL A 296 -14.64 39.15 13.87
N ASP A 297 -15.67 40.01 13.78
CA ASP A 297 -16.18 40.78 14.91
C ASP A 297 -16.88 39.85 15.93
N THR A 298 -16.24 39.65 17.09
CA THR A 298 -16.71 38.73 18.15
C THR A 298 -17.90 39.25 18.94
N GLU A 299 -18.18 40.55 18.89
CA GLU A 299 -19.32 41.15 19.56
C GLU A 299 -20.59 41.16 18.71
N ARG A 300 -20.44 40.85 17.42
CA ARG A 300 -21.56 40.86 16.48
C ARG A 300 -22.34 39.56 16.52
N ASN A 301 -23.67 39.67 16.64
CA ASN A 301 -24.55 38.55 16.36
C ASN A 301 -24.69 38.35 14.84
N TRP A 302 -23.94 37.41 14.30
CA TRP A 302 -23.80 37.19 12.84
C TRP A 302 -25.07 36.61 12.20
N LYS A 303 -25.83 35.77 12.92
CA LYS A 303 -27.02 35.05 12.41
C LYS A 303 -26.71 34.34 11.08
N MET A 304 -25.62 33.55 11.07
CA MET A 304 -25.05 32.98 9.86
C MET A 304 -26.03 32.09 9.06
N THR A 305 -27.00 31.46 9.72
CA THR A 305 -28.06 30.68 9.06
C THR A 305 -28.95 31.53 8.12
N LYS A 306 -28.95 32.88 8.21
CA LYS A 306 -29.60 33.75 7.24
C LYS A 306 -28.81 33.88 5.93
N TYR A 307 -27.50 33.75 5.99
CA TYR A 307 -26.60 33.89 4.84
C TYR A 307 -26.31 32.53 4.21
N ILE A 308 -26.19 31.50 5.05
CA ILE A 308 -25.94 30.09 4.67
C ILE A 308 -27.00 29.24 5.38
N PRO A 309 -28.22 29.10 4.81
CA PRO A 309 -29.29 28.31 5.43
C PRO A 309 -28.94 26.86 5.70
N GLU A 310 -28.02 26.29 4.89
CA GLU A 310 -27.62 24.89 4.90
C GLU A 310 -26.58 24.53 5.97
N ILE A 311 -26.15 25.46 6.82
CA ILE A 311 -25.10 25.21 7.86
C ILE A 311 -25.39 23.93 8.66
N SER A 312 -26.63 23.75 9.09
CA SER A 312 -27.00 22.59 9.91
C SER A 312 -26.90 21.29 9.12
N ASP A 313 -27.23 21.33 7.83
CA ASP A 313 -27.15 20.16 6.93
C ASP A 313 -25.68 19.81 6.65
N TYR A 314 -24.82 20.81 6.42
CA TYR A 314 -23.38 20.61 6.25
C TYR A 314 -22.77 19.94 7.48
N LEU A 315 -23.02 20.49 8.69
CA LEU A 315 -22.47 19.94 9.92
C LEU A 315 -22.99 18.52 10.22
N ASN A 316 -24.24 18.21 9.88
CA ASN A 316 -24.78 16.85 9.98
C ASN A 316 -24.11 15.88 8.99
N ALA A 317 -23.90 16.33 7.76
CA ALA A 317 -23.20 15.55 6.75
C ALA A 317 -21.75 15.26 7.17
N TYR A 318 -21.02 16.26 7.66
CA TYR A 318 -19.64 16.11 8.14
C TYR A 318 -19.55 15.10 9.28
N GLU A 319 -20.43 15.20 10.29
CA GLU A 319 -20.47 14.21 11.37
C GLU A 319 -20.73 12.79 10.84
N THR A 320 -21.60 12.65 9.86
CA THR A 320 -21.92 11.35 9.25
C THR A 320 -20.72 10.78 8.49
N ILE A 321 -20.03 11.61 7.71
CA ILE A 321 -18.84 11.22 6.96
C ILE A 321 -17.70 10.79 7.90
N ILE A 322 -17.44 11.57 8.98
CA ILE A 322 -16.43 11.21 9.99
C ILE A 322 -16.73 9.85 10.61
N LYS A 323 -17.98 9.60 10.98
CA LYS A 323 -18.40 8.29 11.52
C LYS A 323 -18.21 7.17 10.51
N HIS A 324 -18.44 7.45 9.22
CA HIS A 324 -18.26 6.46 8.18
C HIS A 324 -16.77 6.15 7.96
N ILE A 325 -15.91 7.17 7.88
CA ILE A 325 -14.45 6.98 7.81
C ILE A 325 -13.97 6.13 9.00
N ARG A 326 -14.41 6.46 10.21
CA ARG A 326 -14.08 5.70 11.40
C ARG A 326 -14.52 4.25 11.30
N TYR A 327 -15.74 3.99 10.83
CA TYR A 327 -16.26 2.65 10.62
C TYR A 327 -15.40 1.84 9.64
N LEU A 328 -14.96 2.45 8.53
CA LEU A 328 -14.10 1.80 7.53
C LEU A 328 -12.70 1.46 8.07
N LEU A 329 -12.18 2.24 9.03
CA LEU A 329 -10.82 2.08 9.53
C LEU A 329 -10.71 1.26 10.83
N GLN A 330 -11.79 1.13 11.59
CA GLN A 330 -11.73 0.53 12.93
C GLN A 330 -11.21 -0.92 12.95
N ASP A 331 -11.52 -1.70 11.91
CA ASP A 331 -11.16 -3.11 11.83
C ASP A 331 -9.68 -3.34 11.49
N TYR A 332 -8.98 -2.30 11.04
CA TYR A 332 -7.56 -2.33 10.68
C TYR A 332 -6.63 -1.85 11.81
N SER A 333 -7.19 -1.47 12.94
CA SER A 333 -6.44 -1.13 14.15
C SER A 333 -6.60 -2.24 15.19
N PRO A 334 -5.57 -3.03 15.48
CA PRO A 334 -5.65 -4.15 16.42
C PRO A 334 -6.00 -3.72 17.85
N ASN A 335 -5.68 -2.48 18.21
CA ASN A 335 -6.02 -1.88 19.49
C ASN A 335 -7.40 -1.20 19.49
N GLY A 336 -8.19 -1.39 18.42
CA GLY A 336 -9.51 -0.80 18.27
C GLY A 336 -9.48 0.72 18.40
N ASN A 337 -10.18 1.27 19.41
CA ASN A 337 -10.33 2.71 19.58
C ASN A 337 -9.08 3.46 20.07
N SER A 338 -7.95 2.78 20.30
CA SER A 338 -6.75 3.40 20.87
C SER A 338 -5.72 3.86 19.86
N SER A 339 -5.98 3.75 18.55
CA SER A 339 -5.07 4.25 17.53
C SER A 339 -5.11 5.78 17.44
N ALA A 340 -3.97 6.41 17.14
CA ALA A 340 -3.88 7.86 16.94
C ALA A 340 -4.79 8.33 15.80
N ILE A 341 -4.91 7.57 14.72
CA ILE A 341 -5.78 7.89 13.58
C ILE A 341 -7.25 7.96 14.03
N LEU A 342 -7.72 6.97 14.80
CA LEU A 342 -9.09 6.99 15.30
C LEU A 342 -9.31 8.10 16.33
N ALA A 343 -8.28 8.45 17.14
CA ALA A 343 -8.34 9.57 18.05
C ALA A 343 -8.47 10.92 17.33
N TYR A 344 -7.77 11.13 16.23
CA TYR A 344 -7.93 12.32 15.37
C TYR A 344 -9.36 12.43 14.81
N LEU A 345 -9.94 11.33 14.35
CA LEU A 345 -11.33 11.34 13.88
C LEU A 345 -12.32 11.65 15.01
N ASP A 346 -12.07 11.16 16.24
CA ASP A 346 -12.88 11.49 17.41
C ASP A 346 -12.75 12.98 17.77
N GLU A 347 -11.55 13.55 17.64
CA GLU A 347 -11.30 15.00 17.82
C GLU A 347 -12.04 15.83 16.77
N ALA A 348 -11.92 15.48 15.48
CA ALA A 348 -12.67 16.12 14.40
C ALA A 348 -14.18 16.08 14.67
N GLN A 349 -14.70 14.93 15.10
CA GLN A 349 -16.10 14.80 15.47
C GLN A 349 -16.50 15.71 16.62
N GLN A 350 -15.62 15.92 17.61
CA GLN A 350 -15.89 16.80 18.74
C GLN A 350 -15.97 18.27 18.30
N PHE A 351 -15.10 18.72 17.40
CA PHE A 351 -15.19 20.05 16.80
C PHE A 351 -16.53 20.26 16.07
N ILE A 352 -16.92 19.31 15.22
CA ILE A 352 -18.20 19.37 14.51
C ILE A 352 -19.39 19.42 15.50
N LYS A 353 -19.39 18.59 16.56
CA LYS A 353 -20.44 18.60 17.60
C LYS A 353 -20.52 19.92 18.33
N THR A 354 -19.40 20.61 18.55
CA THR A 354 -19.36 21.94 19.18
C THR A 354 -20.03 22.97 18.28
N MET A 355 -19.71 23.02 17.01
CA MET A 355 -20.29 23.93 16.04
C MET A 355 -21.78 23.68 15.82
N LYS A 356 -22.27 22.46 15.89
CA LYS A 356 -23.69 22.09 15.76
C LYS A 356 -24.57 22.72 16.85
N LYS A 357 -24.00 23.08 17.99
CA LYS A 357 -24.75 23.74 19.09
C LYS A 357 -25.05 25.20 18.78
N TYR A 358 -24.24 25.84 17.93
CA TYR A 358 -24.28 27.28 17.68
C TYR A 358 -24.20 27.59 16.18
N PRO A 359 -25.14 27.11 15.34
CA PRO A 359 -25.06 27.29 13.89
C PRO A 359 -25.11 28.75 13.45
N ASP A 360 -25.83 29.63 14.20
CA ASP A 360 -25.87 31.07 13.93
C ASP A 360 -24.55 31.78 14.27
N GLU A 361 -23.75 31.20 15.15
CA GLU A 361 -22.50 31.78 15.65
C GLU A 361 -21.27 31.09 15.03
N ILE A 362 -21.44 30.32 13.97
CA ILE A 362 -20.37 29.53 13.38
C ILE A 362 -19.18 30.37 12.92
N ALA A 363 -19.40 31.65 12.62
CA ALA A 363 -18.35 32.62 12.35
C ALA A 363 -17.34 32.78 13.51
N LEU A 364 -17.79 32.56 14.74
CA LEU A 364 -16.96 32.62 15.95
C LEU A 364 -16.21 31.28 16.20
N HIS A 365 -16.57 30.24 15.48
CA HIS A 365 -16.05 28.90 15.59
C HIS A 365 -15.12 28.50 14.43
N THR A 366 -14.52 29.47 13.73
CA THR A 366 -13.59 29.19 12.63
C THR A 366 -12.35 28.36 13.04
N LYS A 367 -11.92 28.49 14.32
CA LYS A 367 -10.86 27.65 14.88
C LYS A 367 -11.28 26.20 15.05
N ASP A 368 -12.54 25.95 15.39
CA ASP A 368 -13.07 24.59 15.48
C ASP A 368 -13.16 23.96 14.08
N LEU A 369 -13.49 24.75 13.05
CA LEU A 369 -13.51 24.31 11.66
C LEU A 369 -12.10 23.90 11.19
N THR A 370 -11.11 24.79 11.43
CA THR A 370 -9.70 24.47 11.13
C THR A 370 -9.20 23.27 11.94
N GLY A 371 -9.63 23.14 13.21
CA GLY A 371 -9.32 21.99 14.04
C GLY A 371 -9.84 20.69 13.43
N ALA A 372 -11.11 20.68 12.99
CA ALA A 372 -11.70 19.52 12.32
C ALA A 372 -10.96 19.18 11.00
N GLU A 373 -10.62 20.19 10.19
CA GLU A 373 -9.87 20.02 8.94
C GLU A 373 -8.49 19.40 9.17
N ASN A 374 -7.76 19.86 10.19
CA ASN A 374 -6.42 19.37 10.52
C ASN A 374 -6.42 17.96 11.15
N SER A 375 -7.56 17.54 11.72
CA SER A 375 -7.71 16.22 12.36
C SER A 375 -8.22 15.15 11.39
N ILE A 376 -8.52 15.49 10.15
CA ILE A 376 -8.95 14.62 9.07
C ILE A 376 -7.80 14.38 8.09
#